data_e087b77e3199945f87f387073565b38a
#
_entry.id   e087b77e3199945f87f387073565b38a
#
_cell.length_a   1.000
_cell.length_b   1.000
_cell.length_c   1.000
_cell.angle_alpha   90.00
_cell.angle_beta   90.00
_cell.angle_gamma   90.00
#
_symmetry.space_group_name_H-M   'P 1'
#
loop_
_entity.id
_entity.type
_entity.pdbx_description
1 polymer ?
#
loop_
_entity_poly.entity_id
_entity_poly.type
_entity_poly.pdbx_seq_one_letter_code
_entity_poly.pdbx_strand_id
1 'polypeptide(L)'
;MDDEELMREVVAALLDDAGTQIERLDCAIERADAKECARLAHSAYGACGNVGAASLAALFSAVERKANNGEVAQCKPWIEDLSLELEKLRSEANSLLT
;
A
#
# COMPACT_ATOMS: atom_id res chain seq x y z
N MET A 1 -13.47 18.46 18.00
CA MET A 1 -12.25 17.76 17.50
C MET A 1 -11.27 18.79 16.98
N ASP A 2 -10.04 18.74 17.42
CA ASP A 2 -9.04 19.67 16.92
C ASP A 2 -8.36 19.11 15.64
N ASP A 3 -7.58 19.96 14.97
CA ASP A 3 -6.95 19.60 13.71
C ASP A 3 -5.97 18.43 13.86
N GLU A 4 -5.32 18.35 15.01
CA GLU A 4 -4.36 17.30 15.29
C GLU A 4 -5.04 15.92 15.43
N GLU A 5 -6.17 15.87 16.13
CA GLU A 5 -6.96 14.65 16.27
C GLU A 5 -7.51 14.20 14.93
N LEU A 6 -8.00 15.15 14.13
CA LEU A 6 -8.53 14.84 12.81
C LEU A 6 -7.44 14.28 11.90
N MET A 7 -6.26 14.88 11.93
CA MET A 7 -5.12 14.40 11.14
C MET A 7 -4.72 13.00 11.56
N ARG A 8 -4.69 12.74 12.85
CA ARG A 8 -4.35 11.42 13.40
C ARG A 8 -5.30 10.35 12.90
N GLU A 9 -6.60 10.65 12.93
CA GLU A 9 -7.63 9.72 12.45
C GLU A 9 -7.52 9.49 10.95
N VAL A 10 -7.28 10.52 10.17
CA VAL A 10 -7.12 10.40 8.71
C VAL A 10 -5.92 9.54 8.36
N VAL A 11 -4.78 9.79 9.00
CA VAL A 11 -3.56 9.02 8.75
C VAL A 11 -3.76 7.56 9.15
N ALA A 12 -4.37 7.31 10.30
CA ALA A 12 -4.64 5.94 10.75
C ALA A 12 -5.54 5.19 9.77
N ALA A 13 -6.59 5.84 9.28
CA ALA A 13 -7.51 5.24 8.31
C ALA A 13 -6.79 4.90 7.00
N LEU A 14 -5.92 5.79 6.52
CA LEU A 14 -5.17 5.57 5.29
C LEU A 14 -4.17 4.41 5.42
N LEU A 15 -3.52 4.31 6.57
CA LEU A 15 -2.59 3.22 6.82
C LEU A 15 -3.31 1.88 6.94
N ASP A 16 -4.49 1.86 7.57
CA ASP A 16 -5.32 0.66 7.65
C ASP A 16 -5.82 0.24 6.27
N ASP A 17 -6.23 1.18 5.43
CA ASP A 17 -6.63 0.90 4.06
C ASP A 17 -5.48 0.30 3.26
N ALA A 18 -4.27 0.84 3.43
CA ALA A 18 -3.09 0.30 2.76
C ALA A 18 -2.83 -1.14 3.18
N GLY A 19 -2.96 -1.43 4.47
CA GLY A 19 -2.83 -2.79 4.99
C GLY A 19 -3.82 -3.76 4.36
N THR A 20 -5.08 -3.33 4.23
CA THR A 20 -6.13 -4.12 3.58
C THR A 20 -5.80 -4.35 2.11
N GLN A 21 -5.30 -3.33 1.42
CA GLN A 21 -4.92 -3.46 0.01
C GLN A 21 -3.76 -4.44 -0.18
N ILE A 22 -2.79 -4.43 0.73
CA ILE A 22 -1.68 -5.38 0.69
C ILE A 22 -2.18 -6.82 0.86
N GLU A 23 -3.11 -7.05 1.79
CA GLU A 23 -3.69 -8.38 2.00
C GLU A 23 -4.44 -8.86 0.76
N ARG A 24 -5.25 -7.99 0.17
CA ARG A 24 -6.00 -8.30 -1.06
C ARG A 24 -5.07 -8.59 -2.22
N LEU A 25 -4.00 -7.80 -2.32
CA LEU A 25 -3.00 -7.96 -3.35
C LEU A 25 -2.30 -9.31 -3.22
N ASP A 26 -1.93 -9.70 -2.00
CA ASP A 26 -1.32 -11.00 -1.74
C ASP A 26 -2.24 -12.14 -2.20
N CYS A 27 -3.53 -12.06 -1.89
CA CYS A 27 -4.52 -13.04 -2.33
C CYS A 27 -4.62 -13.10 -3.86
N ALA A 28 -4.61 -11.94 -4.52
CA ALA A 28 -4.69 -11.89 -5.98
C ALA A 28 -3.43 -12.52 -6.63
N ILE A 29 -2.26 -12.31 -6.04
CA ILE A 29 -1.02 -12.92 -6.49
C ILE A 29 -1.09 -14.44 -6.34
N GLU A 30 -1.58 -14.93 -5.20
CA GLU A 30 -1.74 -16.37 -4.97
C GLU A 30 -2.67 -17.02 -5.99
N ARG A 31 -3.69 -16.30 -6.44
CA ARG A 31 -4.63 -16.78 -7.46
C ARG A 31 -4.12 -16.54 -8.88
N ALA A 32 -2.97 -15.92 -9.03
CA ALA A 32 -2.40 -15.53 -10.33
C ALA A 32 -3.36 -14.64 -11.14
N ASP A 33 -4.10 -13.76 -10.44
CA ASP A 33 -5.07 -12.86 -11.05
C ASP A 33 -4.40 -11.52 -11.39
N ALA A 34 -3.79 -11.46 -12.58
CA ALA A 34 -3.03 -10.29 -13.01
C ALA A 34 -3.86 -9.01 -13.07
N LYS A 35 -5.10 -9.14 -13.54
CA LYS A 35 -6.00 -8.01 -13.70
C LYS A 35 -6.35 -7.39 -12.35
N GLU A 36 -6.68 -8.23 -11.38
CA GLU A 36 -7.00 -7.79 -10.03
C GLU A 36 -5.77 -7.20 -9.34
N CYS A 37 -4.60 -7.81 -9.51
CA CYS A 37 -3.34 -7.27 -8.98
C CYS A 37 -3.08 -5.87 -9.50
N ALA A 38 -3.21 -5.66 -10.81
CA ALA A 38 -2.99 -4.34 -11.41
C ALA A 38 -3.98 -3.31 -10.88
N ARG A 39 -5.25 -3.69 -10.77
CA ARG A 39 -6.31 -2.81 -10.28
C ARG A 39 -6.06 -2.38 -8.83
N LEU A 40 -5.76 -3.33 -7.97
CA LEU A 40 -5.50 -3.08 -6.55
C LEU A 40 -4.25 -2.19 -6.37
N ALA A 41 -3.18 -2.52 -7.08
CA ALA A 41 -1.94 -1.76 -7.00
C ALA A 41 -2.12 -0.33 -7.49
N HIS A 42 -2.87 -0.13 -8.56
CA HIS A 42 -3.15 1.21 -9.09
C HIS A 42 -3.92 2.05 -8.08
N SER A 43 -4.97 1.48 -7.51
CA SER A 43 -5.79 2.16 -6.49
C SER A 43 -4.96 2.55 -5.26
N ALA A 44 -4.13 1.63 -4.79
CA ALA A 44 -3.28 1.87 -3.63
C ALA A 44 -2.20 2.93 -3.93
N TYR A 45 -1.66 2.92 -5.14
CA TYR A 45 -0.70 3.93 -5.59
C TYR A 45 -1.30 5.34 -5.49
N GLY A 46 -2.53 5.51 -5.98
CA GLY A 46 -3.23 6.79 -5.92
C GLY A 46 -3.43 7.27 -4.48
N ALA A 47 -3.86 6.37 -3.60
CA ALA A 47 -4.07 6.70 -2.19
C ALA A 47 -2.77 7.10 -1.51
N CYS A 48 -1.67 6.40 -1.78
CA CYS A 48 -0.36 6.72 -1.22
C CYS A 48 0.15 8.07 -1.68
N GLY A 49 -0.09 8.42 -2.94
CA GLY A 49 0.30 9.72 -3.49
C GLY A 49 -0.35 10.87 -2.75
N ASN A 50 -1.59 10.69 -2.30
CA ASN A 50 -2.33 11.72 -1.60
C ASN A 50 -1.76 12.05 -0.21
N VAL A 51 -1.04 11.12 0.40
CA VAL A 51 -0.44 11.33 1.73
C VAL A 51 1.08 11.46 1.69
N GLY A 52 1.66 11.47 0.51
CA GLY A 52 3.10 11.62 0.35
C GLY A 52 3.92 10.40 0.76
N ALA A 53 3.32 9.22 0.75
CA ALA A 53 4.01 7.96 1.07
C ALA A 53 4.77 7.47 -0.16
N ALA A 54 5.85 8.13 -0.50
CA ALA A 54 6.57 7.92 -1.76
C ALA A 54 7.14 6.50 -1.92
N SER A 55 7.72 5.94 -0.84
CA SER A 55 8.31 4.60 -0.90
C SER A 55 7.25 3.53 -1.13
N LEU A 56 6.13 3.65 -0.43
CA LEU A 56 5.01 2.72 -0.58
C LEU A 56 4.40 2.84 -1.98
N ALA A 57 4.23 4.08 -2.45
CA ALA A 57 3.70 4.36 -3.78
C ALA A 57 4.59 3.74 -4.87
N ALA A 58 5.90 3.84 -4.74
CA ALA A 58 6.84 3.27 -5.70
C ALA A 58 6.70 1.74 -5.78
N LEU A 59 6.51 1.09 -4.64
CA LEU A 59 6.32 -0.37 -4.60
C LEU A 59 5.00 -0.77 -5.27
N PHE A 60 3.91 -0.06 -4.98
CA PHE A 60 2.63 -0.35 -5.64
C PHE A 60 2.71 -0.13 -7.16
N SER A 61 3.40 0.92 -7.59
CA SER A 61 3.61 1.19 -9.00
C SER A 61 4.38 0.05 -9.68
N ALA A 62 5.41 -0.47 -9.02
CA ALA A 62 6.20 -1.59 -9.54
C ALA A 62 5.33 -2.85 -9.67
N VAL A 63 4.48 -3.13 -8.68
CA VAL A 63 3.55 -4.26 -8.73
C VAL A 63 2.59 -4.11 -9.91
N GLU A 64 2.04 -2.92 -10.10
CA GLU A 64 1.11 -2.65 -11.21
C GLU A 64 1.77 -2.95 -12.55
N ARG A 65 2.99 -2.48 -12.75
CA ARG A 65 3.70 -2.70 -14.01
C ARG A 65 3.96 -4.19 -14.27
N LYS A 66 4.39 -4.92 -13.25
CA LYS A 66 4.64 -6.36 -13.38
C LYS A 66 3.35 -7.12 -13.68
N ALA A 67 2.26 -6.78 -12.98
CA ALA A 67 0.98 -7.42 -13.20
C ALA A 67 0.46 -7.14 -14.61
N ASN A 68 0.62 -5.92 -15.12
CA ASN A 68 0.21 -5.56 -16.48
C ASN A 68 1.00 -6.32 -17.55
N ASN A 69 2.23 -6.75 -17.22
CA ASN A 69 3.05 -7.56 -18.11
C ASN A 69 2.79 -9.05 -17.95
N GLY A 70 1.85 -9.45 -17.10
CA GLY A 70 1.54 -10.85 -16.85
C GLY A 70 2.53 -11.54 -15.93
N GLU A 71 3.40 -10.80 -15.26
CA GLU A 71 4.46 -11.35 -14.41
C GLU A 71 4.07 -11.33 -12.92
N VAL A 72 2.87 -11.84 -12.64
CA VAL A 72 2.26 -11.76 -11.31
C VAL A 72 3.08 -12.46 -10.24
N ALA A 73 3.62 -13.65 -10.58
CA ALA A 73 4.41 -14.44 -9.61
C ALA A 73 5.64 -13.68 -9.11
N GLN A 74 6.17 -12.78 -9.92
CA GLN A 74 7.35 -11.97 -9.57
C GLN A 74 7.03 -10.90 -8.52
N CYS A 75 5.75 -10.65 -8.28
CA CYS A 75 5.33 -9.66 -7.28
C CYS A 75 5.34 -10.23 -5.86
N LYS A 76 5.39 -11.54 -5.69
CA LYS A 76 5.32 -12.17 -4.37
C LYS A 76 6.35 -11.63 -3.36
N PRO A 77 7.63 -11.50 -3.72
CA PRO A 77 8.61 -10.95 -2.78
C PRO A 77 8.30 -9.51 -2.36
N TRP A 78 7.63 -8.74 -3.20
CA TRP A 78 7.32 -7.34 -2.91
C TRP A 78 6.21 -7.16 -1.86
N ILE A 79 5.43 -8.21 -1.59
CA ILE A 79 4.41 -8.17 -0.54
C ILE A 79 5.09 -7.95 0.83
N GLU A 80 6.20 -8.61 1.07
CA GLU A 80 6.96 -8.41 2.30
C GLU A 80 7.53 -7.00 2.38
N ASP A 81 8.07 -6.49 1.28
CA ASP A 81 8.60 -5.13 1.21
C ASP A 81 7.52 -4.08 1.48
N LEU A 82 6.32 -4.30 0.92
CA LEU A 82 5.17 -3.43 1.16
C LEU A 82 4.77 -3.43 2.64
N SER A 83 4.74 -4.61 3.23
CA SER A 83 4.39 -4.75 4.65
C SER A 83 5.41 -4.05 5.56
N LEU A 84 6.69 -4.18 5.25
CA LEU A 84 7.76 -3.52 6.00
C LEU A 84 7.69 -1.99 5.87
N GLU A 85 7.43 -1.49 4.67
CA GLU A 85 7.28 -0.05 4.45
C GLU A 85 6.06 0.50 5.18
N LEU A 86 4.96 -0.25 5.20
CA LEU A 86 3.77 0.15 5.94
C LEU A 86 4.04 0.23 7.44
N GLU A 87 4.75 -0.76 8.00
CA GLU A 87 5.14 -0.77 9.41
C GLU A 87 5.98 0.45 9.76
N LYS A 88 6.92 0.79 8.88
CA LYS A 88 7.79 1.95 9.03
C LYS A 88 6.98 3.24 9.05
N LEU A 89 6.00 3.37 8.15
CA LEU A 89 5.13 4.53 8.11
C LEU A 89 4.24 4.63 9.35
N ARG A 90 3.74 3.51 9.85
CA ARG A 90 2.95 3.50 11.09
C ARG A 90 3.80 3.99 12.26
N SER A 91 5.04 3.53 12.33
CA SER A 91 5.96 3.92 13.39
C SER A 91 6.28 5.41 13.33
N GLU A 92 6.55 5.92 12.12
CA GLU A 92 6.83 7.33 11.90
C GLU A 92 5.62 8.20 12.25
N ALA A 93 4.43 7.78 11.84
CA ALA A 93 3.20 8.51 12.13
C ALA A 93 2.94 8.58 13.64
N ASN A 94 3.12 7.47 14.35
CA ASN A 94 2.97 7.45 15.80
C ASN A 94 3.96 8.37 16.49
N SER A 95 5.19 8.39 16.01
CA SER A 95 6.24 9.25 16.57
C SER A 95 5.94 10.73 16.37
N LEU A 96 5.40 11.09 15.21
CA LEU A 96 5.12 12.48 14.87
C LEU A 96 3.82 13.00 15.52
N LEU A 97 2.87 12.12 15.78
CA LEU A 97 1.54 12.51 16.25
C LEU A 97 1.34 12.32 17.76
N THR A 98 2.31 11.78 18.44
CA THR A 98 2.30 11.69 19.90
C THR A 98 3.15 12.78 20.53
#